data_9dd077445ca5f537a612bd1bf49b5a09
#
_entry.id   9dd077445ca5f537a612bd1bf49b5a09
#
_cell.length_a   1.000
_cell.length_b   1.000
_cell.length_c   1.000
_cell.angle_alpha   90.00
_cell.angle_beta   90.00
_cell.angle_gamma   90.00
#
_symmetry.space_group_name_H-M   'P 1'
#
loop_
_entity.id
_entity.type
_entity.pdbx_description
1 polymer ?
#
loop_
_entity_poly.entity_id
_entity_poly.type
_entity_poly.pdbx_seq_one_letter_code
_entity_poly.pdbx_strand_id
1 'polypeptide(L)'
;MNRLLRTFNNITGWLVYLTILLALATLLPKTVLTPGSRHFILLIGAVGMWRYSIGIIHYLRGVFFLHLLFPRHRRRALALGDAAAPSRVYLLVTSFRIDAGTTGLVYGSVIDEAVACGYPAVVVASIVELADEMLIRALWRRKAPPSRVRLVVVRIPGTGKRDGLAYGFRAISRDLPDEDAVVAVVDGDTVLDPGVVQRTVPFFRLFPSVGALTTNEFCEVRGSYLMAQWHRLRFAQRQIAMCSMALSWRVLTMTGRMSLFRAVVVTDPGFIDDVENDALDHWRLGHFRFLTGDDKSSWFSLMRLGWDTYYVPDASVTTVEHPPDPGFVPASRQLMFRWYGNSLRQNSRALKLGVQRLGLFASYVLLDQRISMWTSLLAPIIAVIASVRYSILYFLIYLLWIGSTRLLLVLLLIASGHRVGPAFPVLLYYNQIFGSLMKIYVFFRLDRQSWTRQKTRLATGNTGFRPWFNRWSSRALTFAASSVFLFLLLNLV
;
A
#
# COMPACT_ATOMS: atom_id res chain seq x y z
N MET A 1 22.87 -17.09 -19.32
CA MET A 1 23.33 -15.74 -19.72
C MET A 1 22.62 -14.61 -18.98
N ASN A 2 21.29 -14.56 -18.90
CA ASN A 2 20.56 -13.46 -18.23
C ASN A 2 20.80 -13.28 -16.71
N ARG A 3 21.09 -14.35 -15.97
CA ARG A 3 21.30 -14.28 -14.52
C ARG A 3 22.67 -13.70 -14.15
N LEU A 4 23.71 -14.10 -14.85
CA LEU A 4 25.08 -13.58 -14.67
C LEU A 4 25.18 -12.11 -15.06
N LEU A 5 24.60 -11.70 -16.19
CA LEU A 5 24.54 -10.31 -16.61
C LEU A 5 23.81 -9.41 -15.60
N ARG A 6 22.70 -9.89 -15.02
CA ARG A 6 21.99 -9.13 -13.96
C ARG A 6 22.83 -9.00 -12.69
N THR A 7 23.56 -10.04 -12.30
CA THR A 7 24.44 -10.00 -11.13
C THR A 7 25.58 -9.03 -11.38
N PHE A 8 26.23 -9.08 -12.55
CA PHE A 8 27.30 -8.17 -12.94
C PHE A 8 26.81 -6.71 -12.94
N ASN A 9 25.66 -6.40 -13.59
CA ASN A 9 25.10 -5.06 -13.60
C ASN A 9 24.76 -4.55 -12.18
N ASN A 10 24.30 -5.42 -11.29
CA ASN A 10 24.03 -5.05 -9.89
C ASN A 10 25.34 -4.71 -9.16
N ILE A 11 26.39 -5.51 -9.31
CA ILE A 11 27.71 -5.26 -8.69
C ILE A 11 28.28 -3.94 -9.21
N THR A 12 28.28 -3.74 -10.52
CA THR A 12 28.76 -2.50 -11.16
C THR A 12 27.98 -1.27 -10.66
N GLY A 13 26.65 -1.38 -10.55
CA GLY A 13 25.82 -0.30 -10.02
C GLY A 13 26.14 0.08 -8.57
N TRP A 14 26.41 -0.92 -7.71
CA TRP A 14 26.85 -0.66 -6.34
C TRP A 14 28.25 -0.06 -6.27
N LEU A 15 29.20 -0.53 -7.09
CA LEU A 15 30.54 0.06 -7.16
C LEU A 15 30.47 1.53 -7.58
N VAL A 16 29.72 1.87 -8.62
CA VAL A 16 29.52 3.26 -9.04
C VAL A 16 28.94 4.11 -7.92
N TYR A 17 27.89 3.61 -7.24
CA TYR A 17 27.27 4.35 -6.14
C TYR A 17 28.26 4.62 -4.99
N LEU A 18 28.98 3.61 -4.54
CA LEU A 18 29.98 3.73 -3.46
C LEU A 18 31.15 4.63 -3.87
N THR A 19 31.61 4.56 -5.12
CA THR A 19 32.66 5.44 -5.65
C THR A 19 32.21 6.90 -5.61
N ILE A 20 30.97 7.21 -6.00
CA ILE A 20 30.44 8.57 -5.93
C ILE A 20 30.39 9.07 -4.48
N LEU A 21 29.92 8.25 -3.54
CA LEU A 21 29.91 8.63 -2.12
C LEU A 21 31.30 8.89 -1.57
N LEU A 22 32.25 8.03 -1.90
CA LEU A 22 33.65 8.19 -1.49
C LEU A 22 34.26 9.46 -2.07
N ALA A 23 34.07 9.72 -3.35
CA ALA A 23 34.52 10.94 -4.01
C ALA A 23 33.94 12.20 -3.33
N LEU A 24 32.63 12.21 -3.04
CA LEU A 24 31.99 13.32 -2.31
C LEU A 24 32.61 13.48 -0.91
N ALA A 25 32.85 12.40 -0.18
CA ALA A 25 33.44 12.45 1.16
C ALA A 25 34.90 12.97 1.16
N THR A 26 35.65 12.66 0.11
CA THR A 26 37.05 13.12 -0.02
C THR A 26 37.20 14.55 -0.53
N LEU A 27 36.26 15.01 -1.36
CA LEU A 27 36.24 16.36 -1.93
C LEU A 27 35.77 17.43 -0.94
N LEU A 28 35.03 17.04 0.11
CA LEU A 28 34.52 17.98 1.10
C LEU A 28 35.58 18.37 2.14
N PRO A 29 35.80 19.67 2.39
CA PRO A 29 36.68 20.12 3.46
C PRO A 29 36.20 19.59 4.82
N LYS A 30 37.16 19.06 5.63
CA LYS A 30 36.83 18.49 6.96
C LYS A 30 36.13 19.49 7.89
N THR A 31 36.45 20.77 7.77
CA THR A 31 35.86 21.87 8.55
C THR A 31 34.36 22.01 8.34
N VAL A 32 33.83 21.60 7.19
CA VAL A 32 32.38 21.68 6.86
C VAL A 32 31.62 20.52 7.48
N LEU A 33 32.32 19.43 7.81
CA LEU A 33 31.69 18.23 8.42
C LEU A 33 31.74 18.26 9.95
N THR A 34 32.25 19.33 10.57
CA THR A 34 32.35 19.44 12.04
C THR A 34 30.96 19.62 12.66
N PRO A 35 30.50 18.73 13.57
CA PRO A 35 29.30 18.93 14.32
C PRO A 35 29.35 20.23 15.10
N GLY A 36 28.31 21.02 15.08
CA GLY A 36 28.27 22.32 15.77
C GLY A 36 28.41 23.53 14.84
N SER A 37 28.77 23.36 13.57
CA SER A 37 28.59 24.45 12.61
C SER A 37 27.11 24.77 12.44
N ARG A 38 26.74 26.06 12.41
CA ARG A 38 25.35 26.50 12.23
C ARG A 38 24.69 25.85 11.00
N HIS A 39 25.42 25.65 9.95
CA HIS A 39 24.93 25.10 8.70
C HIS A 39 24.72 23.57 8.75
N PHE A 40 25.56 22.86 9.49
CA PHE A 40 25.36 21.44 9.75
C PHE A 40 24.07 21.18 10.54
N ILE A 41 23.82 21.99 11.57
CA ILE A 41 22.57 21.93 12.37
C ILE A 41 21.34 22.22 11.52
N LEU A 42 21.40 23.16 10.56
CA LEU A 42 20.30 23.45 9.64
C LEU A 42 19.97 22.30 8.69
N LEU A 43 20.99 21.61 8.17
CA LEU A 43 20.79 20.48 7.23
C LEU A 43 20.27 19.21 7.90
N ILE A 44 20.75 18.90 9.10
CA ILE A 44 20.33 17.73 9.86
C ILE A 44 19.16 18.04 10.77
N GLY A 45 19.17 19.15 11.46
CA GLY A 45 18.18 19.80 12.29
C GLY A 45 17.14 18.91 12.99
N ALA A 46 16.39 19.49 13.88
CA ALA A 46 15.35 18.82 14.67
C ALA A 46 14.34 18.05 13.80
N VAL A 47 13.99 18.57 12.62
CA VAL A 47 13.07 17.92 11.67
C VAL A 47 13.69 16.65 11.09
N GLY A 48 14.96 16.68 10.70
CA GLY A 48 15.68 15.52 10.23
C GLY A 48 15.74 14.42 11.29
N MET A 49 16.17 14.78 12.51
CA MET A 49 16.22 13.86 13.65
C MET A 49 14.83 13.25 13.94
N TRP A 50 13.79 14.07 13.97
CA TRP A 50 12.43 13.57 14.14
C TRP A 50 12.04 12.58 13.02
N ARG A 51 12.29 12.91 11.74
CA ARG A 51 11.95 12.04 10.61
C ARG A 51 12.70 10.71 10.65
N TYR A 52 13.99 10.72 10.99
CA TYR A 52 14.78 9.49 11.11
C TYR A 52 14.36 8.67 12.33
N SER A 53 14.05 9.33 13.46
CA SER A 53 13.56 8.64 14.66
C SER A 53 12.27 7.86 14.37
N ILE A 54 11.33 8.44 13.65
CA ILE A 54 10.10 7.73 13.23
C ILE A 54 10.42 6.53 12.36
N GLY A 55 11.33 6.69 11.38
CA GLY A 55 11.78 5.58 10.54
C GLY A 55 12.40 4.45 11.35
N ILE A 56 13.25 4.78 12.32
CA ILE A 56 13.88 3.83 13.24
C ILE A 56 12.82 3.15 14.12
N ILE A 57 11.88 3.90 14.68
CA ILE A 57 10.79 3.34 15.48
C ILE A 57 9.99 2.31 14.66
N HIS A 58 9.60 2.66 13.43
CA HIS A 58 8.91 1.72 12.55
C HIS A 58 9.75 0.48 12.26
N TYR A 59 11.04 0.66 12.01
CA TYR A 59 11.96 -0.45 11.75
C TYR A 59 12.08 -1.38 12.98
N LEU A 60 12.40 -0.84 14.14
CA LEU A 60 12.55 -1.61 15.38
C LEU A 60 11.24 -2.33 15.74
N ARG A 61 10.10 -1.67 15.66
CA ARG A 61 8.79 -2.28 15.86
C ARG A 61 8.52 -3.40 14.85
N GLY A 62 8.87 -3.17 13.57
CA GLY A 62 8.71 -4.17 12.51
C GLY A 62 9.56 -5.42 12.73
N VAL A 63 10.83 -5.23 13.08
CA VAL A 63 11.78 -6.31 13.40
C VAL A 63 11.35 -7.08 14.65
N PHE A 64 10.94 -6.37 15.71
CA PHE A 64 10.42 -6.99 16.93
C PHE A 64 9.19 -7.86 16.64
N PHE A 65 8.24 -7.33 15.86
CA PHE A 65 7.08 -8.12 15.47
C PHE A 65 7.47 -9.35 14.66
N LEU A 66 8.26 -9.17 13.61
CA LEU A 66 8.59 -10.21 12.65
C LEU A 66 9.40 -11.37 13.26
N HIS A 67 10.37 -11.05 14.13
CA HIS A 67 11.31 -12.05 14.64
C HIS A 67 11.01 -12.56 16.06
N LEU A 68 10.26 -11.78 16.85
CA LEU A 68 9.98 -12.17 18.25
C LEU A 68 8.51 -12.48 18.50
N LEU A 69 7.59 -11.61 18.11
CA LEU A 69 6.20 -11.74 18.45
C LEU A 69 5.45 -12.68 17.48
N PHE A 70 5.60 -12.45 16.19
CA PHE A 70 4.91 -13.23 15.17
C PHE A 70 5.24 -14.74 15.21
N PRO A 71 6.49 -15.20 15.41
CA PRO A 71 6.77 -16.63 15.56
C PRO A 71 6.08 -17.27 16.78
N ARG A 72 5.87 -16.52 17.87
CA ARG A 72 5.08 -16.98 19.03
C ARG A 72 3.59 -17.10 18.66
N HIS A 73 3.04 -16.12 17.98
CA HIS A 73 1.66 -16.15 17.50
C HIS A 73 1.46 -17.29 16.50
N ARG A 74 2.42 -17.51 15.58
CA ARG A 74 2.39 -18.60 14.61
C ARG A 74 2.36 -19.97 15.29
N ARG A 75 3.22 -20.20 16.29
CA ARG A 75 3.22 -21.46 17.07
C ARG A 75 1.90 -21.68 17.78
N ARG A 76 1.33 -20.65 18.40
CA ARG A 76 0.01 -20.74 19.05
C ARG A 76 -1.10 -21.02 18.04
N ALA A 77 -1.07 -20.40 16.87
CA ALA A 77 -2.04 -20.64 15.81
C ALA A 77 -1.95 -22.09 15.28
N LEU A 78 -0.74 -22.63 15.11
CA LEU A 78 -0.53 -24.02 14.69
C LEU A 78 -0.96 -25.02 15.77
N ALA A 79 -0.77 -24.68 17.04
CA ALA A 79 -1.18 -25.54 18.17
C ALA A 79 -2.71 -25.70 18.31
N LEU A 80 -3.51 -24.87 17.64
CA LEU A 80 -4.97 -25.01 17.60
C LEU A 80 -5.42 -26.25 16.80
N GLY A 81 -4.62 -26.68 15.83
CA GLY A 81 -4.98 -27.81 14.96
C GLY A 81 -6.38 -27.66 14.35
N ASP A 82 -7.17 -28.72 14.43
CA ASP A 82 -8.54 -28.74 13.89
C ASP A 82 -9.50 -27.77 14.60
N ALA A 83 -9.21 -27.37 15.83
CA ALA A 83 -10.02 -26.36 16.54
C ALA A 83 -9.96 -24.96 15.88
N ALA A 84 -9.03 -24.75 14.96
CA ALA A 84 -8.95 -23.53 14.16
C ALA A 84 -9.71 -23.62 12.82
N ALA A 85 -10.27 -24.79 12.47
CA ALA A 85 -10.99 -24.99 11.24
C ALA A 85 -12.26 -24.12 11.20
N PRO A 86 -12.46 -23.29 10.14
CA PRO A 86 -13.70 -22.56 9.97
C PRO A 86 -14.77 -23.48 9.41
N SER A 87 -16.02 -23.17 9.63
CA SER A 87 -17.14 -23.89 9.01
C SER A 87 -17.07 -23.81 7.48
N ARG A 88 -16.58 -22.67 6.94
CA ARG A 88 -16.44 -22.45 5.51
C ARG A 88 -15.46 -21.32 5.19
N VAL A 89 -14.77 -21.45 4.04
CA VAL A 89 -13.93 -20.40 3.47
C VAL A 89 -14.52 -19.94 2.15
N TYR A 90 -14.77 -18.65 2.02
CA TYR A 90 -15.14 -18.01 0.76
C TYR A 90 -13.93 -17.35 0.14
N LEU A 91 -13.68 -17.61 -1.14
CA LEU A 91 -12.62 -16.98 -1.94
C LEU A 91 -13.30 -16.09 -2.99
N LEU A 92 -13.51 -14.81 -2.64
CA LEU A 92 -14.14 -13.83 -3.51
C LEU A 92 -13.08 -13.18 -4.41
N VAL A 93 -13.15 -13.47 -5.70
CA VAL A 93 -12.28 -12.86 -6.72
C VAL A 93 -13.06 -11.82 -7.50
N THR A 94 -12.53 -10.60 -7.57
CA THR A 94 -13.11 -9.52 -8.38
C THR A 94 -12.26 -9.28 -9.63
N SER A 95 -12.82 -9.56 -10.81
CA SER A 95 -12.11 -9.41 -12.09
C SER A 95 -12.84 -8.44 -13.02
N PHE A 96 -12.07 -7.57 -13.67
CA PHE A 96 -12.58 -6.66 -14.68
C PHE A 96 -11.55 -6.44 -15.78
N ARG A 97 -11.83 -6.89 -16.99
CA ARG A 97 -11.01 -6.72 -18.20
C ARG A 97 -9.53 -7.08 -17.96
N ILE A 98 -9.33 -8.24 -17.38
CA ILE A 98 -8.00 -8.85 -17.20
C ILE A 98 -7.76 -9.78 -18.40
N ASP A 99 -6.53 -9.87 -18.87
CA ASP A 99 -6.20 -10.79 -19.96
C ASP A 99 -6.43 -12.25 -19.57
N ALA A 100 -6.80 -13.08 -20.54
CA ALA A 100 -7.17 -14.47 -20.30
C ALA A 100 -6.04 -15.30 -19.65
N GLY A 101 -4.77 -14.99 -19.95
CA GLY A 101 -3.62 -15.66 -19.36
C GLY A 101 -3.53 -15.38 -17.85
N THR A 102 -3.62 -14.10 -17.45
CA THR A 102 -3.65 -13.70 -16.05
C THR A 102 -4.89 -14.24 -15.34
N THR A 103 -6.08 -14.15 -15.94
CA THR A 103 -7.32 -14.74 -15.40
C THR A 103 -7.14 -16.25 -15.16
N GLY A 104 -6.53 -16.97 -16.10
CA GLY A 104 -6.24 -18.39 -15.97
C GLY A 104 -5.31 -18.73 -14.80
N LEU A 105 -4.26 -17.95 -14.61
CA LEU A 105 -3.31 -18.10 -13.49
C LEU A 105 -3.99 -17.83 -12.14
N VAL A 106 -4.76 -16.74 -12.03
CA VAL A 106 -5.44 -16.34 -10.80
C VAL A 106 -6.47 -17.39 -10.38
N TYR A 107 -7.45 -17.68 -11.24
CA TYR A 107 -8.47 -18.68 -10.90
C TYR A 107 -7.88 -20.08 -10.77
N GLY A 108 -6.81 -20.39 -11.50
CA GLY A 108 -6.05 -21.62 -11.30
C GLY A 108 -5.54 -21.74 -9.88
N SER A 109 -4.84 -20.72 -9.37
CA SER A 109 -4.29 -20.69 -8.00
C SER A 109 -5.39 -20.69 -6.94
N VAL A 110 -6.49 -19.96 -7.17
CA VAL A 110 -7.63 -19.89 -6.23
C VAL A 110 -8.32 -21.24 -6.09
N ILE A 111 -8.55 -21.97 -7.19
CA ILE A 111 -9.14 -23.31 -7.15
C ILE A 111 -8.19 -24.29 -6.46
N ASP A 112 -6.87 -24.23 -6.77
CA ASP A 112 -5.87 -25.08 -6.12
C ASP A 112 -5.83 -24.86 -4.61
N GLU A 113 -5.85 -23.60 -4.18
CA GLU A 113 -5.85 -23.24 -2.77
C GLU A 113 -7.16 -23.64 -2.06
N ALA A 114 -8.32 -23.50 -2.74
CA ALA A 114 -9.62 -23.94 -2.22
C ALA A 114 -9.65 -25.45 -2.00
N VAL A 115 -8.96 -26.23 -2.84
CA VAL A 115 -8.81 -27.68 -2.67
C VAL A 115 -7.80 -28.01 -1.58
N ALA A 116 -6.63 -27.36 -1.61
CA ALA A 116 -5.51 -27.66 -0.73
C ALA A 116 -5.76 -27.27 0.72
N CYS A 117 -6.57 -26.23 0.98
CA CYS A 117 -6.85 -25.77 2.35
C CYS A 117 -7.56 -26.82 3.24
N GLY A 118 -8.21 -27.82 2.65
CA GLY A 118 -8.88 -28.90 3.38
C GLY A 118 -10.27 -28.52 3.94
N TYR A 119 -10.60 -27.26 4.04
CA TYR A 119 -11.89 -26.77 4.54
C TYR A 119 -13.00 -26.81 3.47
N PRO A 120 -14.29 -26.83 3.87
CA PRO A 120 -15.37 -26.53 2.94
C PRO A 120 -15.15 -25.14 2.35
N ALA A 121 -15.12 -25.03 1.01
CA ALA A 121 -14.77 -23.79 0.34
C ALA A 121 -15.75 -23.41 -0.76
N VAL A 122 -15.94 -22.09 -0.96
CA VAL A 122 -16.73 -21.52 -2.04
C VAL A 122 -15.90 -20.49 -2.80
N VAL A 123 -15.62 -20.76 -4.07
CA VAL A 123 -15.03 -19.77 -4.97
C VAL A 123 -16.14 -18.90 -5.52
N VAL A 124 -16.12 -17.61 -5.18
CA VAL A 124 -17.08 -16.62 -5.66
C VAL A 124 -16.41 -15.77 -6.73
N ALA A 125 -16.77 -15.96 -7.98
CA ALA A 125 -16.24 -15.22 -9.11
C ALA A 125 -17.13 -14.01 -9.43
N SER A 126 -16.72 -12.81 -9.02
CA SER A 126 -17.41 -11.56 -9.39
C SER A 126 -16.77 -11.01 -10.66
N ILE A 127 -17.46 -11.15 -11.78
CA ILE A 127 -16.97 -10.91 -13.14
C ILE A 127 -17.94 -10.08 -13.97
N VAL A 128 -17.48 -9.56 -15.08
CA VAL A 128 -18.30 -8.77 -16.02
C VAL A 128 -18.53 -9.53 -17.34
N GLU A 129 -17.47 -10.05 -17.92
CA GLU A 129 -17.48 -10.57 -19.29
C GLU A 129 -17.90 -12.05 -19.31
N LEU A 130 -18.70 -12.43 -20.32
CA LEU A 130 -19.06 -13.84 -20.53
C LEU A 130 -17.85 -14.73 -20.83
N ALA A 131 -16.85 -14.17 -21.52
CA ALA A 131 -15.62 -14.90 -21.83
C ALA A 131 -14.86 -15.32 -20.57
N ASP A 132 -14.84 -14.48 -19.52
CA ASP A 132 -14.24 -14.82 -18.23
C ASP A 132 -15.00 -15.97 -17.57
N GLU A 133 -16.35 -15.93 -17.61
CA GLU A 133 -17.17 -17.02 -17.08
C GLU A 133 -16.88 -18.36 -17.79
N MET A 134 -16.81 -18.33 -19.11
CA MET A 134 -16.52 -19.54 -19.90
C MET A 134 -15.13 -20.12 -19.54
N LEU A 135 -14.12 -19.25 -19.41
CA LEU A 135 -12.76 -19.65 -19.02
C LEU A 135 -12.75 -20.27 -17.61
N ILE A 136 -13.38 -19.61 -16.64
CA ILE A 136 -13.45 -20.07 -15.25
C ILE A 136 -14.16 -21.43 -15.16
N ARG A 137 -15.29 -21.59 -15.85
CA ARG A 137 -16.00 -22.89 -15.90
C ARG A 137 -15.21 -23.98 -16.59
N ALA A 138 -14.43 -23.65 -17.63
CA ALA A 138 -13.53 -24.61 -18.29
C ALA A 138 -12.40 -25.05 -17.36
N LEU A 139 -11.78 -24.09 -16.64
CA LEU A 139 -10.77 -24.39 -15.61
C LEU A 139 -11.34 -25.26 -14.49
N TRP A 140 -12.54 -24.93 -14.01
CA TRP A 140 -13.25 -25.68 -12.98
C TRP A 140 -13.45 -27.14 -13.38
N ARG A 141 -13.99 -27.38 -14.58
CA ARG A 141 -14.19 -28.73 -15.12
C ARG A 141 -12.86 -29.50 -15.25
N ARG A 142 -11.82 -28.82 -15.73
CA ARG A 142 -10.49 -29.43 -15.89
C ARG A 142 -9.85 -29.84 -14.56
N LYS A 143 -9.99 -29.00 -13.53
CA LYS A 143 -9.42 -29.27 -12.20
C LYS A 143 -10.27 -30.23 -11.36
N ALA A 144 -11.54 -30.42 -11.71
CA ALA A 144 -12.48 -31.34 -11.06
C ALA A 144 -12.40 -31.31 -9.52
N PRO A 145 -12.60 -30.15 -8.85
CA PRO A 145 -12.48 -30.04 -7.41
C PRO A 145 -13.48 -30.96 -6.69
N PRO A 146 -13.14 -31.43 -5.47
CA PRO A 146 -14.06 -32.30 -4.69
C PRO A 146 -15.34 -31.56 -4.29
N SER A 147 -16.38 -32.34 -3.93
CA SER A 147 -17.74 -31.82 -3.63
C SER A 147 -17.79 -30.80 -2.48
N ARG A 148 -16.80 -30.79 -1.57
CA ARG A 148 -16.67 -29.78 -0.50
C ARG A 148 -16.31 -28.39 -1.02
N VAL A 149 -15.87 -28.29 -2.30
CA VAL A 149 -15.54 -27.01 -2.94
C VAL A 149 -16.61 -26.67 -3.98
N ARG A 150 -17.19 -25.48 -3.91
CA ARG A 150 -18.24 -25.03 -4.82
C ARG A 150 -17.79 -23.78 -5.60
N LEU A 151 -18.36 -23.57 -6.78
CA LEU A 151 -18.19 -22.37 -7.59
C LEU A 151 -19.52 -21.59 -7.68
N VAL A 152 -19.47 -20.32 -7.33
CA VAL A 152 -20.55 -19.36 -7.51
C VAL A 152 -20.07 -18.26 -8.46
N VAL A 153 -20.75 -18.09 -9.60
CA VAL A 153 -20.41 -17.03 -10.55
C VAL A 153 -21.43 -15.91 -10.39
N VAL A 154 -20.94 -14.70 -10.13
CA VAL A 154 -21.70 -13.47 -9.99
C VAL A 154 -21.34 -12.54 -11.13
N ARG A 155 -22.18 -12.48 -12.17
CA ARG A 155 -21.94 -11.57 -13.29
C ARG A 155 -22.61 -10.22 -13.02
N ILE A 156 -21.82 -9.14 -13.13
CA ILE A 156 -22.23 -7.78 -12.79
C ILE A 156 -22.19 -6.86 -14.00
N PRO A 157 -22.89 -5.72 -13.99
CA PRO A 157 -22.96 -4.78 -15.13
C PRO A 157 -21.63 -4.07 -15.48
N GLY A 158 -20.57 -4.23 -14.68
CA GLY A 158 -19.27 -3.60 -14.96
C GLY A 158 -19.17 -2.13 -14.56
N THR A 159 -19.94 -1.69 -13.59
CA THR A 159 -20.02 -0.33 -13.05
C THR A 159 -18.81 0.04 -12.19
N GLY A 160 -18.07 -0.95 -11.66
CA GLY A 160 -16.83 -0.74 -10.93
C GLY A 160 -16.46 -1.88 -9.98
N LYS A 161 -15.24 -1.84 -9.44
CA LYS A 161 -14.76 -2.85 -8.49
C LYS A 161 -15.57 -2.85 -7.18
N ARG A 162 -16.05 -1.68 -6.74
CA ARG A 162 -16.85 -1.54 -5.53
C ARG A 162 -18.17 -2.31 -5.65
N ASP A 163 -18.84 -2.18 -6.78
CA ASP A 163 -20.05 -2.94 -7.07
C ASP A 163 -19.74 -4.43 -7.13
N GLY A 164 -18.60 -4.80 -7.78
CA GLY A 164 -18.14 -6.19 -7.81
C GLY A 164 -17.98 -6.81 -6.44
N LEU A 165 -17.41 -6.06 -5.49
CA LEU A 165 -17.29 -6.47 -4.09
C LEU A 165 -18.66 -6.59 -3.42
N ALA A 166 -19.51 -5.57 -3.57
CA ALA A 166 -20.83 -5.54 -2.94
C ALA A 166 -21.74 -6.67 -3.42
N TYR A 167 -21.76 -6.93 -4.74
CA TYR A 167 -22.49 -8.08 -5.30
C TYR A 167 -21.94 -9.41 -4.79
N GLY A 168 -20.60 -9.53 -4.69
CA GLY A 168 -19.94 -10.70 -4.13
C GLY A 168 -20.29 -10.92 -2.65
N PHE A 169 -20.25 -9.88 -1.83
CA PHE A 169 -20.63 -9.96 -0.40
C PHE A 169 -22.11 -10.31 -0.24
N ARG A 170 -23.01 -9.75 -1.06
CA ARG A 170 -24.44 -10.13 -1.04
C ARG A 170 -24.66 -11.59 -1.47
N ALA A 171 -23.87 -12.10 -2.43
CA ALA A 171 -23.93 -13.51 -2.80
C ALA A 171 -23.50 -14.41 -1.64
N ILE A 172 -22.45 -14.03 -0.91
CA ILE A 172 -22.00 -14.74 0.31
C ILE A 172 -23.08 -14.63 1.41
N SER A 173 -23.67 -13.46 1.64
CA SER A 173 -24.75 -13.29 2.63
C SER A 173 -25.95 -14.21 2.37
N ARG A 174 -26.30 -14.45 1.10
CA ARG A 174 -27.39 -15.37 0.72
C ARG A 174 -27.05 -16.84 0.95
N ASP A 175 -25.78 -17.19 1.07
CA ASP A 175 -25.32 -18.54 1.44
C ASP A 175 -25.39 -18.78 2.95
N LEU A 176 -25.80 -17.78 3.74
CA LEU A 176 -25.98 -17.80 5.19
C LEU A 176 -24.75 -18.39 5.91
N PRO A 177 -23.58 -17.74 5.82
CA PRO A 177 -22.38 -18.23 6.45
C PRO A 177 -22.50 -18.23 7.98
N ASP A 178 -21.92 -19.25 8.61
CA ASP A 178 -21.80 -19.32 10.07
C ASP A 178 -20.86 -18.20 10.58
N GLU A 179 -20.91 -17.89 11.88
CA GLU A 179 -20.13 -16.82 12.51
C GLU A 179 -18.61 -17.00 12.39
N ASP A 180 -18.13 -18.25 12.33
CA ASP A 180 -16.73 -18.61 12.22
C ASP A 180 -16.22 -18.71 10.77
N ALA A 181 -17.13 -18.59 9.80
CA ALA A 181 -16.76 -18.57 8.39
C ALA A 181 -15.85 -17.38 8.05
N VAL A 182 -14.97 -17.60 7.06
CA VAL A 182 -13.97 -16.62 6.65
C VAL A 182 -14.11 -16.29 5.18
N VAL A 183 -13.97 -15.02 4.82
CA VAL A 183 -14.04 -14.50 3.46
C VAL A 183 -12.68 -13.91 3.04
N ALA A 184 -12.02 -14.54 2.10
CA ALA A 184 -10.83 -14.01 1.45
C ALA A 184 -11.23 -13.20 0.21
N VAL A 185 -10.92 -11.92 0.20
CA VAL A 185 -11.10 -11.03 -0.95
C VAL A 185 -9.79 -10.98 -1.74
N VAL A 186 -9.85 -11.28 -3.03
CA VAL A 186 -8.69 -11.41 -3.93
C VAL A 186 -8.89 -10.56 -5.17
N ASP A 187 -7.87 -9.79 -5.56
CA ASP A 187 -7.87 -9.04 -6.82
C ASP A 187 -7.71 -9.98 -8.02
N GLY A 188 -8.36 -9.68 -9.12
CA GLY A 188 -8.35 -10.50 -10.34
C GLY A 188 -7.00 -10.60 -11.06
N ASP A 189 -5.97 -9.90 -10.56
CA ASP A 189 -4.58 -9.99 -11.04
C ASP A 189 -3.62 -10.57 -9.98
N THR A 190 -4.16 -11.21 -8.94
CA THR A 190 -3.39 -11.76 -7.82
C THR A 190 -3.43 -13.27 -7.80
N VAL A 191 -2.26 -13.87 -7.90
CA VAL A 191 -2.02 -15.32 -7.79
C VAL A 191 -1.76 -15.65 -6.33
N LEU A 192 -2.44 -16.66 -5.80
CA LEU A 192 -2.28 -17.12 -4.43
C LEU A 192 -1.06 -18.04 -4.32
N ASP A 193 -0.22 -17.81 -3.31
CA ASP A 193 0.87 -18.75 -3.00
C ASP A 193 0.30 -19.96 -2.22
N PRO A 194 0.82 -21.18 -2.46
CA PRO A 194 0.31 -22.38 -1.83
C PRO A 194 0.26 -22.31 -0.30
N GLY A 195 -0.87 -22.68 0.29
CA GLY A 195 -1.10 -22.73 1.74
C GLY A 195 -1.39 -21.37 2.38
N VAL A 196 -1.69 -20.33 1.59
CA VAL A 196 -2.00 -18.99 2.11
C VAL A 196 -3.25 -19.00 3.01
N VAL A 197 -4.28 -19.76 2.66
CA VAL A 197 -5.50 -19.91 3.47
C VAL A 197 -5.20 -20.61 4.80
N GLN A 198 -4.52 -21.76 4.74
CA GLN A 198 -4.16 -22.52 5.95
C GLN A 198 -3.30 -21.71 6.92
N ARG A 199 -2.41 -20.85 6.39
CA ARG A 199 -1.56 -19.98 7.20
C ARG A 199 -2.29 -18.79 7.80
N THR A 200 -3.42 -18.39 7.28
CA THR A 200 -4.13 -17.17 7.70
C THR A 200 -5.34 -17.46 8.60
N VAL A 201 -6.15 -18.43 8.24
CA VAL A 201 -7.41 -18.74 8.95
C VAL A 201 -7.25 -18.96 10.46
N PRO A 202 -6.24 -19.69 10.98
CA PRO A 202 -6.10 -19.95 12.41
C PRO A 202 -5.98 -18.69 13.27
N PHE A 203 -5.57 -17.56 12.69
CA PHE A 203 -5.46 -16.31 13.45
C PHE A 203 -6.81 -15.72 13.86
N PHE A 204 -7.89 -16.02 13.15
CA PHE A 204 -9.23 -15.60 13.55
C PHE A 204 -9.69 -16.33 14.84
N ARG A 205 -9.33 -17.59 15.00
CA ARG A 205 -9.62 -18.33 16.23
C ARG A 205 -8.71 -17.86 17.37
N LEU A 206 -7.43 -17.62 17.06
CA LEU A 206 -6.45 -17.15 18.05
C LEU A 206 -6.78 -15.75 18.57
N PHE A 207 -7.35 -14.87 17.73
CA PHE A 207 -7.63 -13.47 18.04
C PHE A 207 -9.10 -13.12 17.72
N PRO A 208 -10.05 -13.34 18.65
CA PRO A 208 -11.47 -13.07 18.42
C PRO A 208 -11.80 -11.61 18.08
N SER A 209 -11.01 -10.64 18.55
CA SER A 209 -11.18 -9.20 18.26
C SER A 209 -10.76 -8.81 16.84
N VAL A 210 -10.00 -9.67 16.13
CA VAL A 210 -9.56 -9.40 14.76
C VAL A 210 -10.71 -9.64 13.79
N GLY A 211 -11.24 -8.57 13.20
CA GLY A 211 -12.28 -8.63 12.17
C GLY A 211 -11.72 -8.91 10.77
N ALA A 212 -10.48 -8.50 10.54
CA ALA A 212 -9.81 -8.76 9.26
C ALA A 212 -8.29 -8.84 9.40
N LEU A 213 -7.65 -9.57 8.50
CA LEU A 213 -6.20 -9.66 8.37
C LEU A 213 -5.77 -9.54 6.91
N THR A 214 -4.51 -9.17 6.70
CA THR A 214 -3.93 -9.06 5.37
C THR A 214 -2.59 -9.78 5.29
N THR A 215 -2.22 -10.17 4.07
CA THR A 215 -1.05 -11.00 3.77
C THR A 215 0.15 -10.19 3.30
N ASN A 216 1.30 -10.84 3.22
CA ASN A 216 2.46 -10.31 2.53
C ASN A 216 2.23 -10.34 1.01
N GLU A 217 2.96 -9.51 0.28
CA GLU A 217 2.74 -9.31 -1.14
C GLU A 217 4.06 -9.27 -1.90
N PHE A 218 4.04 -9.92 -3.04
CA PHE A 218 5.05 -9.81 -4.07
C PHE A 218 4.44 -9.31 -5.38
N CYS A 219 5.29 -8.91 -6.32
CA CYS A 219 4.85 -8.35 -7.58
C CYS A 219 5.75 -8.83 -8.72
N GLU A 220 5.12 -9.40 -9.73
CA GLU A 220 5.72 -9.62 -11.03
C GLU A 220 5.34 -8.46 -11.96
N VAL A 221 6.29 -7.60 -12.26
CA VAL A 221 6.04 -6.41 -13.08
C VAL A 221 6.31 -6.71 -14.55
N ARG A 222 5.31 -6.57 -15.38
CA ARG A 222 5.39 -6.62 -16.84
C ARG A 222 5.74 -5.23 -17.39
N GLY A 223 6.97 -4.77 -17.16
CA GLY A 223 7.39 -3.41 -17.49
C GLY A 223 8.90 -3.20 -17.42
N SER A 224 9.32 -1.93 -17.31
CA SER A 224 10.74 -1.56 -17.27
C SER A 224 11.45 -2.08 -16.00
N TYR A 225 12.78 -2.21 -16.07
CA TYR A 225 13.63 -2.57 -14.93
C TYR A 225 13.41 -1.63 -13.72
N LEU A 226 13.39 -0.32 -13.96
CA LEU A 226 13.19 0.66 -12.89
C LEU A 226 11.82 0.51 -12.23
N MET A 227 10.76 0.22 -13.00
CA MET A 227 9.43 -0.03 -12.45
C MET A 227 9.43 -1.30 -11.57
N ALA A 228 10.08 -2.36 -12.01
CA ALA A 228 10.21 -3.58 -11.21
C ALA A 228 10.99 -3.35 -9.90
N GLN A 229 12.11 -2.60 -9.94
CA GLN A 229 12.86 -2.25 -8.74
C GLN A 229 12.06 -1.35 -7.81
N TRP A 230 11.30 -0.42 -8.35
CA TRP A 230 10.45 0.49 -7.58
C TRP A 230 9.32 -0.24 -6.84
N HIS A 231 8.65 -1.20 -7.48
CA HIS A 231 7.66 -2.04 -6.82
C HIS A 231 8.28 -2.90 -5.72
N ARG A 232 9.43 -3.55 -5.98
CA ARG A 232 10.16 -4.34 -4.98
C ARG A 232 10.51 -3.51 -3.75
N LEU A 233 11.06 -2.31 -3.96
CA LEU A 233 11.37 -1.39 -2.87
C LEU A 233 10.13 -1.06 -2.04
N ARG A 234 9.02 -0.75 -2.70
CA ARG A 234 7.77 -0.40 -2.02
C ARG A 234 7.22 -1.55 -1.19
N PHE A 235 7.26 -2.78 -1.72
CA PHE A 235 6.82 -3.95 -0.97
C PHE A 235 7.72 -4.27 0.22
N ALA A 236 9.04 -4.12 0.08
CA ALA A 236 9.97 -4.27 1.19
C ALA A 236 9.68 -3.25 2.31
N GLN A 237 9.52 -1.97 1.96
CA GLN A 237 9.13 -0.93 2.92
C GLN A 237 7.76 -1.19 3.54
N ARG A 238 6.79 -1.65 2.73
CA ARG A 238 5.45 -1.97 3.18
C ARG A 238 5.46 -3.10 4.20
N GLN A 239 6.21 -4.18 3.99
CA GLN A 239 6.29 -5.29 4.92
C GLN A 239 6.73 -4.83 6.31
N ILE A 240 7.80 -4.03 6.39
CA ILE A 240 8.28 -3.46 7.67
C ILE A 240 7.20 -2.58 8.32
N ALA A 241 6.56 -1.72 7.55
CA ALA A 241 5.51 -0.85 8.06
C ALA A 241 4.29 -1.65 8.55
N MET A 242 3.85 -2.68 7.82
CA MET A 242 2.73 -3.55 8.22
C MET A 242 3.06 -4.35 9.48
N CYS A 243 4.28 -4.89 9.60
CA CYS A 243 4.76 -5.53 10.83
C CYS A 243 4.76 -4.55 12.01
N SER A 244 5.24 -3.32 11.80
CA SER A 244 5.20 -2.28 12.83
C SER A 244 3.79 -1.92 13.28
N MET A 245 2.85 -1.82 12.35
CA MET A 245 1.45 -1.48 12.65
C MET A 245 0.69 -2.65 13.29
N ALA A 246 1.04 -3.90 12.95
CA ALA A 246 0.45 -5.09 13.55
C ALA A 246 0.66 -5.17 15.07
N LEU A 247 1.76 -4.61 15.60
CA LEU A 247 1.96 -4.44 17.05
C LEU A 247 0.87 -3.59 17.74
N SER A 248 0.22 -2.73 16.99
CA SER A 248 -0.86 -1.87 17.48
C SER A 248 -2.25 -2.42 17.14
N TRP A 249 -2.35 -3.61 16.55
CA TRP A 249 -3.61 -4.21 16.07
C TRP A 249 -4.37 -3.31 15.08
N ARG A 250 -3.63 -2.44 14.37
CA ARG A 250 -4.17 -1.42 13.46
C ARG A 250 -3.31 -1.32 12.20
N VAL A 251 -3.42 -2.31 11.29
CA VAL A 251 -2.81 -2.12 9.97
C VAL A 251 -3.48 -0.96 9.24
N LEU A 252 -2.74 -0.24 8.38
CA LEU A 252 -3.23 0.99 7.76
C LEU A 252 -4.01 0.78 6.45
N THR A 253 -4.18 -0.45 6.03
CA THR A 253 -4.95 -0.80 4.83
C THR A 253 -5.25 -2.29 4.81
N MET A 254 -6.43 -2.64 4.33
CA MET A 254 -6.77 -4.01 3.95
C MET A 254 -6.46 -4.11 2.45
N THR A 255 -5.36 -4.75 2.09
CA THR A 255 -4.93 -4.70 0.70
C THR A 255 -5.93 -5.37 -0.22
N GLY A 256 -6.16 -4.77 -1.39
CA GLY A 256 -7.03 -5.35 -2.40
C GLY A 256 -6.49 -6.66 -2.97
N ARG A 257 -5.16 -6.87 -2.91
CA ARG A 257 -4.53 -8.08 -3.45
C ARG A 257 -5.03 -9.34 -2.76
N MET A 258 -4.88 -9.40 -1.43
CA MET A 258 -5.57 -10.39 -0.61
C MET A 258 -5.74 -9.87 0.81
N SER A 259 -6.98 -9.86 1.27
CA SER A 259 -7.32 -9.64 2.68
C SER A 259 -8.42 -10.61 3.07
N LEU A 260 -8.34 -11.12 4.28
CA LEU A 260 -9.34 -12.03 4.82
C LEU A 260 -10.16 -11.30 5.89
N PHE A 261 -11.44 -11.61 5.93
CA PHE A 261 -12.42 -11.02 6.83
C PHE A 261 -13.22 -12.13 7.52
N ARG A 262 -13.72 -11.88 8.73
CA ARG A 262 -14.80 -12.69 9.27
C ARG A 262 -16.04 -12.53 8.38
N ALA A 263 -16.78 -13.60 8.17
CA ALA A 263 -18.00 -13.51 7.37
C ALA A 263 -18.99 -12.51 7.97
N VAL A 264 -19.14 -12.46 9.30
CA VAL A 264 -20.02 -11.50 10.00
C VAL A 264 -19.70 -10.03 9.72
N VAL A 265 -18.45 -9.72 9.35
CA VAL A 265 -18.05 -8.34 8.97
C VAL A 265 -18.54 -7.99 7.58
N VAL A 266 -18.27 -8.85 6.59
CA VAL A 266 -18.56 -8.55 5.17
C VAL A 266 -20.00 -8.85 4.78
N THR A 267 -20.77 -9.53 5.62
CA THR A 267 -22.20 -9.75 5.45
C THR A 267 -23.04 -8.70 6.16
N ASP A 268 -22.43 -7.85 6.98
CA ASP A 268 -23.09 -6.71 7.60
C ASP A 268 -23.54 -5.69 6.53
N PRO A 269 -24.83 -5.32 6.47
CA PRO A 269 -25.35 -4.40 5.46
C PRO A 269 -24.65 -3.03 5.47
N GLY A 270 -24.28 -2.53 6.64
CA GLY A 270 -23.57 -1.25 6.80
C GLY A 270 -22.14 -1.31 6.27
N PHE A 271 -21.45 -2.46 6.43
CA PHE A 271 -20.15 -2.68 5.84
C PHE A 271 -20.22 -2.74 4.31
N ILE A 272 -21.22 -3.45 3.77
CA ILE A 272 -21.44 -3.54 2.32
C ILE A 272 -21.69 -2.16 1.73
N ASP A 273 -22.54 -1.35 2.38
CA ASP A 273 -22.84 0.01 1.94
C ASP A 273 -21.60 0.93 2.00
N ASP A 274 -20.83 0.87 3.08
CA ASP A 274 -19.55 1.59 3.20
C ASP A 274 -18.57 1.25 2.06
N VAL A 275 -18.53 0.02 1.58
CA VAL A 275 -17.65 -0.38 0.47
C VAL A 275 -18.22 0.05 -0.87
N GLU A 276 -19.51 -0.12 -1.10
CA GLU A 276 -20.19 0.16 -2.36
C GLU A 276 -20.35 1.67 -2.61
N ASN A 277 -20.90 2.38 -1.63
CA ASN A 277 -21.35 3.77 -1.75
C ASN A 277 -20.45 4.78 -1.04
N ASP A 278 -19.20 4.44 -0.75
CA ASP A 278 -18.32 5.30 0.02
C ASP A 278 -18.17 6.70 -0.60
N ALA A 279 -18.34 7.73 0.22
CA ALA A 279 -18.37 9.11 -0.20
C ALA A 279 -17.70 10.04 0.82
N LEU A 280 -17.35 11.24 0.40
CA LEU A 280 -16.81 12.27 1.26
C LEU A 280 -17.52 13.60 1.04
N ASP A 281 -18.01 14.19 2.14
CA ASP A 281 -18.41 15.57 2.21
C ASP A 281 -17.23 16.43 2.63
N HIS A 282 -16.72 17.20 1.67
CA HIS A 282 -15.57 18.08 1.90
C HIS A 282 -16.01 19.53 1.86
N TRP A 283 -15.67 20.31 2.91
CA TRP A 283 -16.09 21.70 3.10
C TRP A 283 -15.91 22.60 1.87
N ARG A 284 -14.84 22.36 1.08
CA ARG A 284 -14.52 23.15 -0.12
C ARG A 284 -14.92 22.42 -1.42
N LEU A 285 -14.60 21.12 -1.52
CA LEU A 285 -14.77 20.35 -2.76
C LEU A 285 -16.21 19.83 -2.95
N GLY A 286 -17.04 19.89 -1.90
CA GLY A 286 -18.41 19.40 -1.91
C GLY A 286 -18.49 17.89 -1.71
N HIS A 287 -19.65 17.33 -2.05
CA HIS A 287 -19.90 15.90 -1.99
C HIS A 287 -19.28 15.20 -3.21
N PHE A 288 -18.54 14.11 -2.98
CA PHE A 288 -18.10 13.22 -4.05
C PHE A 288 -17.96 11.77 -3.56
N ARG A 289 -18.36 10.85 -4.42
CA ARG A 289 -18.25 9.41 -4.16
C ARG A 289 -16.83 8.91 -4.48
N PHE A 290 -16.42 7.81 -3.83
CA PHE A 290 -15.14 7.19 -4.12
C PHE A 290 -15.27 6.20 -5.28
N LEU A 291 -14.47 6.41 -6.31
CA LEU A 291 -14.31 5.47 -7.40
C LEU A 291 -13.25 4.42 -7.07
N THR A 292 -12.15 4.86 -6.44
CA THR A 292 -10.98 4.04 -6.14
C THR A 292 -10.76 3.95 -4.63
N GLY A 293 -10.03 2.90 -4.16
CA GLY A 293 -9.65 2.74 -2.76
C GLY A 293 -10.68 1.99 -1.93
N ASP A 294 -11.29 0.96 -2.49
CA ASP A 294 -12.11 -0.03 -1.80
C ASP A 294 -11.39 -0.65 -0.59
N ASP A 295 -10.09 -0.92 -0.73
CA ASP A 295 -9.17 -1.38 0.32
C ASP A 295 -9.10 -0.43 1.53
N LYS A 296 -9.15 0.88 1.27
CA LYS A 296 -9.18 1.90 2.32
C LYS A 296 -10.58 2.09 2.93
N SER A 297 -11.62 1.90 2.15
CA SER A 297 -13.01 1.95 2.64
C SER A 297 -13.29 0.77 3.57
N SER A 298 -12.90 -0.44 3.18
CA SER A 298 -13.00 -1.63 4.04
C SER A 298 -12.23 -1.45 5.35
N TRP A 299 -11.00 -0.92 5.28
CA TRP A 299 -10.22 -0.58 6.46
C TRP A 299 -10.91 0.45 7.37
N PHE A 300 -11.45 1.51 6.78
CA PHE A 300 -12.16 2.55 7.55
C PHE A 300 -13.41 2.00 8.25
N SER A 301 -14.20 1.17 7.57
CA SER A 301 -15.38 0.54 8.14
C SER A 301 -15.03 -0.36 9.32
N LEU A 302 -13.95 -1.18 9.21
CA LEU A 302 -13.44 -1.98 10.33
C LEU A 302 -13.09 -1.11 11.56
N MET A 303 -12.39 0.02 11.34
CA MET A 303 -12.04 0.94 12.44
C MET A 303 -13.29 1.57 13.07
N ARG A 304 -14.26 1.97 12.25
CA ARG A 304 -15.55 2.53 12.71
C ARG A 304 -16.32 1.53 13.55
N LEU A 305 -16.35 0.26 13.13
CA LEU A 305 -17.01 -0.83 13.84
C LEU A 305 -16.23 -1.32 15.08
N GLY A 306 -14.98 -0.89 15.24
CA GLY A 306 -14.15 -1.22 16.41
C GLY A 306 -13.39 -2.54 16.29
N TRP A 307 -13.33 -3.14 15.10
CA TRP A 307 -12.56 -4.35 14.87
C TRP A 307 -11.06 -4.10 14.86
N ASP A 308 -10.31 -5.04 15.40
CA ASP A 308 -8.85 -5.10 15.23
C ASP A 308 -8.49 -5.62 13.84
N THR A 309 -7.29 -5.25 13.39
CA THR A 309 -6.74 -5.74 12.12
C THR A 309 -5.33 -6.29 12.31
N TYR A 310 -5.00 -7.36 11.58
CA TYR A 310 -3.74 -8.06 11.76
C TYR A 310 -2.99 -8.28 10.44
N TYR A 311 -1.68 -8.49 10.52
CA TYR A 311 -0.82 -8.78 9.37
C TYR A 311 -0.13 -10.13 9.54
N VAL A 312 -0.18 -10.95 8.50
CA VAL A 312 0.43 -12.30 8.47
C VAL A 312 1.59 -12.30 7.47
N PRO A 313 2.85 -12.08 7.93
CA PRO A 313 4.00 -11.86 7.05
C PRO A 313 4.50 -13.10 6.31
N ASP A 314 4.18 -14.31 6.77
CA ASP A 314 4.59 -15.59 6.17
C ASP A 314 3.54 -16.21 5.25
N ALA A 315 2.40 -15.56 5.09
CA ALA A 315 1.39 -15.88 4.09
C ALA A 315 1.47 -14.83 2.99
N SER A 316 1.73 -15.24 1.75
CA SER A 316 2.01 -14.33 0.65
C SER A 316 1.16 -14.58 -0.59
N VAL A 317 1.07 -13.54 -1.41
CA VAL A 317 0.44 -13.56 -2.72
C VAL A 317 1.30 -12.79 -3.72
N THR A 318 1.19 -13.14 -5.00
CA THR A 318 1.96 -12.51 -6.07
C THR A 318 1.02 -11.83 -7.08
N THR A 319 1.14 -10.52 -7.23
CA THR A 319 0.34 -9.77 -8.21
C THR A 319 1.08 -9.64 -9.54
N VAL A 320 0.37 -9.86 -10.63
CA VAL A 320 0.86 -9.56 -11.99
C VAL A 320 0.54 -8.10 -12.31
N GLU A 321 1.53 -7.24 -12.22
CA GLU A 321 1.34 -5.80 -12.39
C GLU A 321 1.68 -5.36 -13.82
N HIS A 322 0.71 -4.75 -14.47
CA HIS A 322 0.86 -4.10 -15.77
C HIS A 322 0.91 -2.58 -15.54
N PRO A 323 2.08 -1.93 -15.66
CA PRO A 323 2.19 -0.49 -15.48
C PRO A 323 1.27 0.27 -16.44
N PRO A 324 0.67 1.40 -16.00
CA PRO A 324 -0.27 2.15 -16.83
C PRO A 324 0.39 2.92 -17.99
N ASP A 325 1.71 2.96 -18.02
CA ASP A 325 2.52 3.63 -19.03
C ASP A 325 3.86 2.89 -19.19
N PRO A 326 4.47 2.81 -20.37
CA PRO A 326 5.76 2.18 -20.58
C PRO A 326 6.91 2.92 -19.87
N GLY A 327 6.79 4.26 -19.72
CA GLY A 327 7.79 5.10 -19.06
C GLY A 327 7.67 5.06 -17.53
N PHE A 328 8.81 5.00 -16.83
CA PHE A 328 8.84 4.93 -15.36
C PHE A 328 8.16 6.14 -14.70
N VAL A 329 8.52 7.37 -15.10
CA VAL A 329 7.99 8.59 -14.45
C VAL A 329 6.50 8.79 -14.71
N PRO A 330 5.97 8.67 -15.94
CA PRO A 330 4.54 8.74 -16.19
C PRO A 330 3.74 7.66 -15.43
N ALA A 331 4.23 6.41 -15.44
CA ALA A 331 3.57 5.31 -14.75
C ALA A 331 3.55 5.52 -13.23
N SER A 332 4.69 5.81 -12.60
CA SER A 332 4.79 6.04 -11.17
C SER A 332 3.95 7.25 -10.72
N ARG A 333 3.89 8.32 -11.51
CA ARG A 333 3.01 9.49 -11.27
C ARG A 333 1.54 9.09 -11.20
N GLN A 334 1.06 8.30 -12.17
CA GLN A 334 -0.33 7.84 -12.20
C GLN A 334 -0.66 6.96 -10.99
N LEU A 335 0.24 6.02 -10.66
CA LEU A 335 0.08 5.14 -9.51
C LEU A 335 0.13 5.91 -8.19
N MET A 336 1.09 6.83 -8.00
CA MET A 336 1.20 7.67 -6.81
C MET A 336 -0.05 8.56 -6.64
N PHE A 337 -0.56 9.16 -7.73
CA PHE A 337 -1.77 9.96 -7.70
C PHE A 337 -2.95 9.17 -7.13
N ARG A 338 -3.17 7.96 -7.62
CA ARG A 338 -4.23 7.07 -7.17
C ARG A 338 -4.06 6.65 -5.71
N TRP A 339 -2.87 6.13 -5.35
CA TRP A 339 -2.63 5.58 -4.01
C TRP A 339 -2.62 6.65 -2.91
N TYR A 340 -2.00 7.79 -3.17
CA TYR A 340 -2.00 8.89 -2.20
C TYR A 340 -3.39 9.53 -2.07
N GLY A 341 -4.14 9.63 -3.17
CA GLY A 341 -5.52 10.09 -3.13
C GLY A 341 -6.39 9.19 -2.25
N ASN A 342 -6.30 7.88 -2.42
CA ASN A 342 -7.02 6.91 -1.59
C ASN A 342 -6.67 7.07 -0.11
N SER A 343 -5.38 7.17 0.21
CA SER A 343 -4.93 7.33 1.59
C SER A 343 -5.38 8.66 2.20
N LEU A 344 -5.21 9.78 1.50
CA LEU A 344 -5.52 11.12 2.03
C LEU A 344 -7.03 11.35 2.23
N ARG A 345 -7.88 10.75 1.39
CA ARG A 345 -9.34 10.78 1.58
C ARG A 345 -9.75 10.11 2.88
N GLN A 346 -9.24 8.89 3.13
CA GLN A 346 -9.63 8.12 4.31
C GLN A 346 -8.94 8.60 5.61
N ASN A 347 -7.69 9.06 5.53
CA ASN A 347 -6.97 9.52 6.73
C ASN A 347 -7.69 10.64 7.47
N SER A 348 -8.38 11.53 6.74
CA SER A 348 -9.19 12.61 7.36
C SER A 348 -10.34 12.06 8.18
N ARG A 349 -11.04 11.08 7.63
CA ARG A 349 -12.21 10.45 8.26
C ARG A 349 -11.77 9.61 9.45
N ALA A 350 -10.69 8.84 9.28
CA ALA A 350 -10.15 7.99 10.34
C ALA A 350 -9.72 8.82 11.56
N LEU A 351 -9.00 9.93 11.36
CA LEU A 351 -8.59 10.80 12.47
C LEU A 351 -9.80 11.36 13.27
N LYS A 352 -10.95 11.53 12.63
CA LYS A 352 -12.19 11.95 13.30
C LYS A 352 -12.78 10.87 14.21
N LEU A 353 -12.41 9.59 14.04
CA LEU A 353 -12.83 8.52 14.94
C LEU A 353 -12.18 8.62 16.33
N GLY A 354 -11.13 9.43 16.46
CA GLY A 354 -10.41 9.67 17.68
C GLY A 354 -9.43 8.55 18.07
N VAL A 355 -8.60 8.88 19.06
CA VAL A 355 -7.51 8.01 19.53
C VAL A 355 -8.03 6.73 20.16
N GLN A 356 -9.21 6.76 20.78
CA GLN A 356 -9.82 5.59 21.41
C GLN A 356 -10.10 4.46 20.40
N ARG A 357 -10.52 4.80 19.18
CA ARG A 357 -10.79 3.81 18.12
C ARG A 357 -9.52 3.41 17.34
N LEU A 358 -8.66 4.39 17.06
CA LEU A 358 -7.46 4.15 16.26
C LEU A 358 -6.26 3.65 17.07
N GLY A 359 -6.20 3.99 18.36
CA GLY A 359 -4.99 3.87 19.17
C GLY A 359 -3.98 5.00 18.91
N LEU A 360 -3.12 5.28 19.89
CA LEU A 360 -2.15 6.38 19.86
C LEU A 360 -1.20 6.30 18.65
N PHE A 361 -0.60 5.12 18.43
CA PHE A 361 0.41 4.97 17.39
C PHE A 361 -0.17 5.11 15.98
N ALA A 362 -1.34 4.52 15.70
CA ALA A 362 -1.99 4.66 14.41
C ALA A 362 -2.44 6.12 14.16
N SER A 363 -2.98 6.81 15.17
CA SER A 363 -3.34 8.22 15.09
C SER A 363 -2.13 9.09 14.77
N TYR A 364 -1.01 8.85 15.46
CA TYR A 364 0.26 9.52 15.20
C TYR A 364 0.75 9.29 13.76
N VAL A 365 0.73 8.03 13.28
CA VAL A 365 1.17 7.69 11.91
C VAL A 365 0.29 8.36 10.85
N LEU A 366 -1.04 8.41 11.07
CA LEU A 366 -1.95 9.08 10.15
C LEU A 366 -1.73 10.60 10.10
N LEU A 367 -1.45 11.22 11.26
CA LEU A 367 -1.09 12.64 11.33
C LEU A 367 0.26 12.90 10.66
N ASP A 368 1.27 12.07 10.95
CA ASP A 368 2.58 12.15 10.36
C ASP A 368 2.55 12.08 8.82
N GLN A 369 1.71 11.23 8.25
CA GLN A 369 1.54 11.15 6.79
C GLN A 369 1.13 12.48 6.13
N ARG A 370 0.46 13.38 6.87
CA ARG A 370 0.07 14.72 6.40
C ARG A 370 1.18 15.75 6.56
N ILE A 371 1.97 15.62 7.62
CA ILE A 371 3.08 16.53 7.88
C ILE A 371 4.29 16.15 7.02
N SER A 372 4.53 14.86 6.83
CA SER A 372 5.70 14.35 6.12
C SER A 372 5.82 14.82 4.68
N MET A 373 4.72 15.12 4.01
CA MET A 373 4.79 15.62 2.62
C MET A 373 5.47 16.98 2.52
N TRP A 374 5.41 17.82 3.57
CA TRP A 374 6.09 19.10 3.66
C TRP A 374 7.50 18.96 4.23
N THR A 375 7.63 18.29 5.35
CA THR A 375 8.93 18.17 6.06
C THR A 375 9.97 17.38 5.28
N SER A 376 9.55 16.48 4.37
CA SER A 376 10.47 15.79 3.47
C SER A 376 11.12 16.68 2.41
N LEU A 377 10.56 17.86 2.15
CA LEU A 377 11.09 18.86 1.21
C LEU A 377 11.98 19.90 1.89
N LEU A 378 12.03 19.95 3.23
CA LEU A 378 12.83 20.95 3.96
C LEU A 378 14.31 20.87 3.58
N ALA A 379 14.95 19.70 3.79
CA ALA A 379 16.38 19.55 3.60
C ALA A 379 16.85 19.88 2.17
N PRO A 380 16.22 19.37 1.08
CA PRO A 380 16.64 19.73 -0.27
C PRO A 380 16.46 21.21 -0.59
N ILE A 381 15.39 21.85 -0.11
CA ILE A 381 15.15 23.28 -0.37
C ILE A 381 16.16 24.12 0.41
N ILE A 382 16.39 23.81 1.69
CA ILE A 382 17.41 24.47 2.51
C ILE A 382 18.80 24.34 1.88
N ALA A 383 19.14 23.13 1.39
CA ALA A 383 20.41 22.90 0.70
C ALA A 383 20.59 23.79 -0.54
N VAL A 384 19.53 23.95 -1.33
CA VAL A 384 19.53 24.83 -2.49
C VAL A 384 19.69 26.30 -2.07
N ILE A 385 18.92 26.78 -1.09
CA ILE A 385 18.99 28.15 -0.59
C ILE A 385 20.40 28.44 -0.02
N ALA A 386 20.93 27.56 0.82
CA ALA A 386 22.26 27.71 1.38
C ALA A 386 23.35 27.68 0.32
N SER A 387 23.18 26.88 -0.73
CA SER A 387 24.13 26.84 -1.86
C SER A 387 24.17 28.17 -2.63
N VAL A 388 23.03 28.79 -2.81
CA VAL A 388 22.93 30.10 -3.52
C VAL A 388 23.44 31.24 -2.64
N ARG A 389 23.12 31.21 -1.31
CA ARG A 389 23.52 32.31 -0.39
C ARG A 389 24.95 32.25 0.08
N TYR A 390 25.51 31.05 0.23
CA TYR A 390 26.82 30.89 0.88
C TYR A 390 27.85 30.19 -0.01
N SER A 391 27.61 28.90 -0.38
CA SER A 391 28.56 28.13 -1.18
C SER A 391 27.92 26.85 -1.74
N ILE A 392 28.31 26.47 -2.94
CA ILE A 392 27.93 25.18 -3.58
C ILE A 392 28.31 23.97 -2.72
N LEU A 393 29.25 24.11 -1.79
CA LEU A 393 29.65 23.05 -0.88
C LEU A 393 28.48 22.53 -0.04
N TYR A 394 27.50 23.37 0.30
CA TYR A 394 26.28 22.92 1.04
C TYR A 394 25.45 21.94 0.24
N PHE A 395 25.38 22.10 -1.08
CA PHE A 395 24.71 21.11 -1.93
C PHE A 395 25.47 19.78 -1.98
N LEU A 396 26.82 19.83 -2.04
CA LEU A 396 27.64 18.62 -2.01
C LEU A 396 27.52 17.87 -0.67
N ILE A 397 27.51 18.61 0.45
CA ILE A 397 27.25 18.05 1.79
C ILE A 397 25.87 17.35 1.82
N TYR A 398 24.87 18.02 1.28
CA TYR A 398 23.52 17.46 1.20
C TYR A 398 23.50 16.18 0.37
N LEU A 399 24.19 16.14 -0.76
CA LEU A 399 24.30 14.93 -1.60
C LEU A 399 25.00 13.79 -0.84
N LEU A 400 26.09 14.06 -0.14
CA LEU A 400 26.77 13.07 0.69
C LEU A 400 25.83 12.55 1.80
N TRP A 401 25.17 13.45 2.51
CA TRP A 401 24.22 13.10 3.57
C TRP A 401 23.07 12.23 3.07
N ILE A 402 22.41 12.66 1.97
CA ILE A 402 21.28 11.90 1.44
C ILE A 402 21.72 10.54 0.89
N GLY A 403 22.86 10.48 0.21
CA GLY A 403 23.43 9.24 -0.27
C GLY A 403 23.71 8.27 0.89
N SER A 404 24.43 8.72 1.92
CA SER A 404 24.77 7.90 3.08
C SER A 404 23.54 7.39 3.83
N THR A 405 22.57 8.27 4.06
CA THR A 405 21.31 7.86 4.74
C THR A 405 20.45 6.91 3.91
N ARG A 406 20.47 7.04 2.57
CA ARG A 406 19.78 6.09 1.69
C ARG A 406 20.49 4.74 1.63
N LEU A 407 21.81 4.73 1.68
CA LEU A 407 22.59 3.50 1.82
C LEU A 407 22.24 2.80 3.14
N LEU A 408 22.21 3.53 4.26
CA LEU A 408 21.83 2.96 5.56
C LEU A 408 20.42 2.32 5.51
N LEU A 409 19.42 3.00 4.93
CA LEU A 409 18.08 2.43 4.78
C LEU A 409 18.08 1.15 3.94
N VAL A 410 18.92 1.09 2.90
CA VAL A 410 19.04 -0.13 2.08
C VAL A 410 19.71 -1.25 2.87
N LEU A 411 20.73 -0.95 3.69
CA LEU A 411 21.33 -1.94 4.58
C LEU A 411 20.34 -2.50 5.60
N LEU A 412 19.44 -1.66 6.14
CA LEU A 412 18.36 -2.12 7.01
C LEU A 412 17.37 -3.05 6.27
N LEU A 413 17.09 -2.80 4.99
CA LEU A 413 16.26 -3.71 4.17
C LEU A 413 16.97 -5.05 3.94
N ILE A 414 18.29 -5.04 3.70
CA ILE A 414 19.10 -6.27 3.60
C ILE A 414 19.05 -7.06 4.92
N ALA A 415 19.26 -6.38 6.04
CA ALA A 415 19.19 -6.99 7.37
C ALA A 415 17.84 -7.60 7.70
N SER A 416 16.77 -7.08 7.07
CA SER A 416 15.41 -7.64 7.16
C SER A 416 15.12 -8.76 6.14
N GLY A 417 16.14 -9.26 5.42
CA GLY A 417 16.02 -10.37 4.47
C GLY A 417 15.54 -9.99 3.07
N HIS A 418 15.44 -8.70 2.75
CA HIS A 418 15.01 -8.27 1.42
C HIS A 418 16.13 -8.27 0.39
N ARG A 419 15.81 -8.69 -0.84
CA ARG A 419 16.72 -8.57 -1.99
C ARG A 419 16.69 -7.14 -2.51
N VAL A 420 17.81 -6.47 -2.50
CA VAL A 420 17.97 -5.08 -2.92
C VAL A 420 18.79 -4.95 -4.21
N GLY A 421 18.49 -3.90 -4.99
CA GLY A 421 19.27 -3.56 -6.18
C GLY A 421 19.94 -2.19 -6.03
N PRO A 422 20.93 -1.86 -6.88
CA PRO A 422 21.68 -0.59 -6.81
C PRO A 422 20.81 0.63 -7.13
N ALA A 423 19.64 0.45 -7.74
CA ALA A 423 18.68 1.53 -7.94
C ALA A 423 17.94 1.94 -6.66
N PHE A 424 17.96 1.13 -5.59
CA PHE A 424 17.16 1.39 -4.38
C PHE A 424 17.47 2.72 -3.69
N PRO A 425 18.74 3.13 -3.47
CA PRO A 425 19.02 4.44 -2.86
C PRO A 425 18.42 5.60 -3.66
N VAL A 426 18.55 5.57 -4.97
CA VAL A 426 18.00 6.60 -5.88
C VAL A 426 16.48 6.59 -5.86
N LEU A 427 15.86 5.41 -5.90
CA LEU A 427 14.40 5.25 -5.84
C LEU A 427 13.82 5.65 -4.48
N LEU A 428 14.54 5.45 -3.38
CA LEU A 428 14.17 5.96 -2.05
C LEU A 428 14.10 7.50 -2.07
N TYR A 429 15.12 8.14 -2.65
CA TYR A 429 15.13 9.59 -2.78
C TYR A 429 14.07 10.10 -3.73
N TYR A 430 13.87 9.45 -4.88
CA TYR A 430 12.77 9.73 -5.79
C TYR A 430 11.40 9.67 -5.07
N ASN A 431 11.14 8.62 -4.28
CA ASN A 431 9.91 8.50 -3.51
C ASN A 431 9.75 9.62 -2.48
N GLN A 432 10.85 10.06 -1.85
CA GLN A 432 10.82 11.16 -0.90
C GLN A 432 10.40 12.46 -1.58
N ILE A 433 11.07 12.85 -2.64
CA ILE A 433 10.86 14.16 -3.28
C ILE A 433 9.60 14.13 -4.14
N PHE A 434 9.58 13.26 -5.14
CA PHE A 434 8.47 13.19 -6.08
C PHE A 434 7.17 12.74 -5.40
N GLY A 435 7.27 11.79 -4.46
CA GLY A 435 6.15 11.35 -3.65
C GLY A 435 5.58 12.47 -2.78
N SER A 436 6.41 13.34 -2.19
CA SER A 436 5.97 14.48 -1.40
C SER A 436 5.27 15.53 -2.26
N LEU A 437 5.84 15.88 -3.39
CA LEU A 437 5.21 16.79 -4.37
C LEU A 437 3.85 16.26 -4.85
N MET A 438 3.78 14.97 -5.14
CA MET A 438 2.53 14.32 -5.54
C MET A 438 1.49 14.32 -4.42
N LYS A 439 1.89 14.08 -3.16
CA LYS A 439 0.96 14.16 -2.01
C LYS A 439 0.42 15.57 -1.82
N ILE A 440 1.27 16.59 -1.89
CA ILE A 440 0.85 18.01 -1.82
C ILE A 440 -0.11 18.32 -2.95
N TYR A 441 0.21 17.92 -4.18
CA TYR A 441 -0.67 18.12 -5.33
C TYR A 441 -2.05 17.49 -5.13
N VAL A 442 -2.09 16.24 -4.68
CA VAL A 442 -3.32 15.47 -4.47
C VAL A 442 -4.11 15.98 -3.27
N PHE A 443 -3.44 16.43 -2.20
CA PHE A 443 -4.08 16.92 -0.97
C PHE A 443 -5.10 18.03 -1.23
N PHE A 444 -4.81 18.90 -2.18
CA PHE A 444 -5.73 19.98 -2.59
C PHE A 444 -6.74 19.56 -3.68
N ARG A 445 -6.71 18.29 -4.16
CA ARG A 445 -7.51 17.79 -5.29
C ARG A 445 -8.09 16.41 -5.01
N LEU A 446 -8.66 16.23 -3.81
CA LEU A 446 -9.20 14.93 -3.37
C LEU A 446 -10.41 14.46 -4.20
N ASP A 447 -11.13 15.41 -4.83
CA ASP A 447 -12.23 15.15 -5.77
C ASP A 447 -11.77 14.56 -7.09
N ARG A 448 -10.47 14.68 -7.44
CA ARG A 448 -9.94 14.13 -8.68
C ARG A 448 -9.51 12.68 -8.47
N GLN A 449 -10.19 11.80 -9.17
CA GLN A 449 -9.93 10.38 -9.16
C GLN A 449 -9.95 9.87 -10.60
N SER A 450 -9.14 8.87 -10.88
CA SER A 450 -9.17 8.13 -12.14
C SER A 450 -8.75 6.70 -11.90
N TRP A 451 -9.44 5.78 -12.53
CA TRP A 451 -9.02 4.40 -12.58
C TRP A 451 -8.03 4.22 -13.74
N THR A 452 -6.88 3.63 -13.50
CA THR A 452 -5.81 3.53 -14.50
C THR A 452 -6.16 2.60 -15.66
N ARG A 453 -6.90 1.53 -15.40
CA ARG A 453 -7.28 0.52 -16.42
C ARG A 453 -8.57 0.85 -17.17
N GLN A 454 -9.48 1.60 -16.57
CA GLN A 454 -10.83 1.77 -17.12
C GLN A 454 -11.07 3.12 -17.79
N LYS A 455 -10.14 4.08 -17.70
CA LYS A 455 -10.32 5.48 -18.12
C LYS A 455 -11.61 6.13 -17.57
N THR A 456 -12.26 5.49 -16.59
CA THR A 456 -13.50 5.95 -15.99
C THR A 456 -13.18 7.15 -15.09
N ARG A 457 -13.85 8.26 -15.35
CA ARG A 457 -13.84 9.43 -14.46
C ARG A 457 -15.14 9.40 -13.68
N LEU A 458 -15.10 9.67 -12.39
CA LEU A 458 -16.31 9.94 -11.65
C LEU A 458 -17.08 11.06 -12.35
N ALA A 459 -18.35 10.80 -12.66
CA ALA A 459 -19.31 11.86 -12.80
C ALA A 459 -19.42 12.50 -11.41
N THR A 460 -18.66 13.57 -11.17
CA THR A 460 -18.92 14.42 -10.01
C THR A 460 -20.32 14.97 -10.24
N GLY A 461 -21.24 14.76 -9.28
CA GLY A 461 -22.56 15.36 -9.32
C GLY A 461 -22.55 16.90 -9.24
N ASN A 462 -21.40 17.51 -9.40
CA ASN A 462 -21.16 18.93 -9.38
C ASN A 462 -21.31 19.47 -10.81
N THR A 463 -22.46 20.04 -11.11
CA THR A 463 -22.76 20.78 -12.33
C THR A 463 -22.54 22.29 -12.14
N GLY A 464 -22.40 23.04 -13.23
CA GLY A 464 -22.35 24.51 -13.20
C GLY A 464 -21.03 25.08 -12.70
N PHE A 465 -21.09 26.09 -11.81
CA PHE A 465 -19.95 26.85 -11.28
C PHE A 465 -18.97 26.02 -10.44
N ARG A 466 -19.43 24.95 -9.78
CA ARG A 466 -18.65 24.18 -8.81
C ARG A 466 -17.39 23.50 -9.37
N PRO A 467 -17.39 22.85 -10.52
CA PRO A 467 -16.18 22.29 -11.11
C PRO A 467 -15.11 23.34 -11.45
N TRP A 468 -15.52 24.53 -11.86
CA TRP A 468 -14.62 25.65 -12.08
C TRP A 468 -14.01 26.12 -10.76
N PHE A 469 -14.85 26.38 -9.73
CA PHE A 469 -14.44 26.80 -8.40
C PHE A 469 -13.47 25.78 -7.78
N ASN A 470 -13.76 24.49 -7.84
CA ASN A 470 -12.88 23.42 -7.32
C ASN A 470 -11.50 23.46 -7.99
N ARG A 471 -11.44 23.67 -9.31
CA ARG A 471 -10.17 23.76 -10.04
C ARG A 471 -9.38 24.99 -9.64
N TRP A 472 -10.04 26.15 -9.61
CA TRP A 472 -9.41 27.43 -9.28
C TRP A 472 -8.93 27.44 -7.83
N SER A 473 -9.79 27.16 -6.88
CA SER A 473 -9.47 27.13 -5.45
C SER A 473 -8.37 26.11 -5.11
N SER A 474 -8.33 24.98 -5.80
CA SER A 474 -7.25 24.00 -5.62
C SER A 474 -5.90 24.53 -6.10
N ARG A 475 -5.88 25.29 -7.20
CA ARG A 475 -4.65 25.97 -7.69
C ARG A 475 -4.20 27.07 -6.74
N ALA A 476 -5.14 27.93 -6.35
CA ALA A 476 -4.87 29.05 -5.45
C ALA A 476 -4.33 28.57 -4.09
N LEU A 477 -4.97 27.58 -3.46
CA LEU A 477 -4.51 27.03 -2.19
C LEU A 477 -3.18 26.29 -2.30
N THR A 478 -2.94 25.56 -3.41
CA THR A 478 -1.62 24.92 -3.63
C THR A 478 -0.54 25.99 -3.74
N PHE A 479 -0.78 27.05 -4.51
CA PHE A 479 0.16 28.17 -4.66
C PHE A 479 0.40 28.87 -3.32
N ALA A 480 -0.67 29.28 -2.61
CA ALA A 480 -0.56 29.95 -1.33
C ALA A 480 0.21 29.12 -0.29
N ALA A 481 -0.14 27.83 -0.13
CA ALA A 481 0.55 26.96 0.81
C ALA A 481 2.03 26.76 0.45
N SER A 482 2.35 26.61 -0.85
CA SER A 482 3.74 26.48 -1.31
C SER A 482 4.52 27.79 -1.12
N SER A 483 3.89 28.95 -1.37
CA SER A 483 4.52 30.27 -1.17
C SER A 483 4.80 30.54 0.30
N VAL A 484 3.84 30.25 1.19
CA VAL A 484 4.06 30.36 2.65
C VAL A 484 5.18 29.44 3.10
N PHE A 485 5.19 28.20 2.63
CA PHE A 485 6.24 27.24 2.95
C PHE A 485 7.63 27.73 2.51
N LEU A 486 7.76 28.21 1.27
CA LEU A 486 9.03 28.77 0.76
C LEU A 486 9.43 30.05 1.50
N PHE A 487 8.47 30.94 1.78
CA PHE A 487 8.73 32.18 2.55
C PHE A 487 9.30 31.86 3.93
N LEU A 488 8.69 30.91 4.65
CA LEU A 488 9.21 30.48 5.95
C LEU A 488 10.64 29.92 5.84
N LEU A 489 10.94 29.14 4.80
CA LEU A 489 12.29 28.58 4.59
C LEU A 489 13.32 29.67 4.23
N LEU A 490 12.95 30.66 3.44
CA LEU A 490 13.83 31.77 3.08
C LEU A 490 14.20 32.64 4.29
N ASN A 491 13.35 32.69 5.30
CA ASN A 491 13.63 33.42 6.56
C ASN A 491 14.35 32.56 7.61
N LEU A 492 14.38 31.22 7.43
CA LEU A 492 15.09 30.32 8.33
C LEU A 492 16.59 30.18 7.98
N VAL A 493 16.96 30.40 6.74
CA VAL A 493 18.31 30.26 6.18
C VAL A 493 18.91 31.62 5.85
#